data_d1f31c85bf0f34935da12626221b301e
#
_entry.id   d1f31c85bf0f34935da12626221b301e
#
_cell.length_a   1.000
_cell.length_b   1.000
_cell.length_c   1.000
_cell.angle_alpha   90.00
_cell.angle_beta   90.00
_cell.angle_gamma   90.00
#
_symmetry.space_group_name_H-M   'P 1'
#
loop_
_entity.id
_entity.type
_entity.pdbx_description
1 polymer ?
#
loop_
_entity_poly.entity_id
_entity_poly.type
_entity_poly.pdbx_seq_one_letter_code
_entity_poly.pdbx_strand_id
1 'polypeptide(L)'
;MKNKILVYDDNCPLCQWYSGLFVKYGFLEPEGRKAFSVLDEKLLVQIDFNKSRNEIPLLDTTSGKVLYGIDALLEILDKKIPFIKSAGNLKPVKWFLKKLYKLVSYNRKVIVAKKCSAGSIDCAPDINYRYRFAFLAACLLVNTFMLFPIHYLIFSRLSYYHLSTSMLQTTHFSLVIANCMLAFCFTKQKAIEYLGQVNMLATTVILLLMPLLFVQLFYFEEIFASIFLIAIAIFILKEYLRRMEYAGILAKYKWIVSLNLFCLTLFLLFLFH
;
A
#
# COMPACT_ATOMS: atom_id res chain seq x y z
N MET A 1 20.06 0.86 -20.31
CA MET A 1 20.57 -0.46 -19.82
C MET A 1 20.27 -1.50 -20.89
N LYS A 2 21.10 -1.55 -21.92
CA LYS A 2 21.00 -2.60 -22.93
C LYS A 2 21.20 -3.95 -22.24
N ASN A 3 20.49 -4.98 -22.63
CA ASN A 3 20.63 -6.35 -22.13
C ASN A 3 20.17 -6.63 -20.68
N LYS A 4 19.40 -5.74 -20.03
CA LYS A 4 18.81 -6.02 -18.72
C LYS A 4 17.29 -6.00 -18.80
N ILE A 5 16.65 -7.06 -18.27
CA ILE A 5 15.20 -7.23 -18.27
C ILE A 5 14.69 -7.29 -16.84
N LEU A 6 13.88 -6.32 -16.45
CA LEU A 6 13.10 -6.33 -15.22
C LEU A 6 11.83 -7.12 -15.46
N VAL A 7 11.65 -8.22 -14.71
CA VAL A 7 10.45 -9.04 -14.84
C VAL A 7 9.48 -8.67 -13.73
N TYR A 8 8.26 -8.34 -14.09
CA TYR A 8 7.25 -7.85 -13.14
C TYR A 8 5.98 -8.69 -13.16
N ASP A 9 5.29 -8.68 -12.03
CA ASP A 9 3.96 -9.29 -11.87
C ASP A 9 2.90 -8.41 -12.56
N ASP A 10 2.35 -8.88 -13.67
CA ASP A 10 1.31 -8.20 -14.45
C ASP A 10 -0.06 -8.18 -13.77
N ASN A 11 -0.27 -8.98 -12.73
CA ASN A 11 -1.47 -8.92 -11.89
C ASN A 11 -1.34 -7.95 -10.70
N CYS A 12 -0.17 -7.37 -10.52
CA CYS A 12 0.10 -6.42 -9.44
C CYS A 12 0.16 -4.98 -9.97
N PRO A 13 -0.86 -4.13 -9.75
CA PRO A 13 -0.82 -2.73 -10.21
C PRO A 13 0.37 -1.94 -9.68
N LEU A 14 0.81 -2.23 -8.44
CA LEU A 14 2.00 -1.61 -7.87
C LEU A 14 3.25 -1.97 -8.70
N CYS A 15 3.41 -3.25 -9.05
CA CYS A 15 4.53 -3.72 -9.86
C CYS A 15 4.51 -3.12 -11.27
N GLN A 16 3.33 -3.03 -11.88
CA GLN A 16 3.14 -2.38 -13.18
C GLN A 16 3.52 -0.91 -13.12
N TRP A 17 3.05 -0.21 -12.08
CA TRP A 17 3.26 1.23 -11.93
C TRP A 17 4.75 1.57 -11.77
N TYR A 18 5.44 1.03 -10.76
CA TYR A 18 6.83 1.43 -10.54
C TYR A 18 7.78 0.92 -11.63
N SER A 19 7.53 -0.30 -12.19
CA SER A 19 8.34 -0.78 -13.30
C SER A 19 8.13 0.06 -14.58
N GLY A 20 6.91 0.56 -14.80
CA GLY A 20 6.60 1.51 -15.86
C GLY A 20 7.31 2.86 -15.69
N LEU A 21 7.46 3.36 -14.47
CA LEU A 21 8.22 4.58 -14.18
C LEU A 21 9.69 4.44 -14.57
N PHE A 22 10.30 3.27 -14.40
CA PHE A 22 11.69 3.05 -14.82
C PHE A 22 11.88 3.20 -16.32
N VAL A 23 10.92 2.77 -17.11
CA VAL A 23 10.93 2.99 -18.58
C VAL A 23 10.64 4.47 -18.89
N LYS A 24 9.56 5.03 -18.33
CA LYS A 24 9.15 6.42 -18.56
C LYS A 24 10.28 7.42 -18.28
N TYR A 25 11.02 7.21 -17.22
CA TYR A 25 12.14 8.08 -16.84
C TYR A 25 13.50 7.61 -17.40
N GLY A 26 13.52 6.64 -18.32
CA GLY A 26 14.70 6.20 -19.04
C GLY A 26 15.77 5.50 -18.20
N PHE A 27 15.40 4.91 -17.05
CA PHE A 27 16.25 4.00 -16.28
C PHE A 27 16.39 2.65 -16.98
N LEU A 28 15.32 2.17 -17.62
CA LEU A 28 15.30 0.98 -18.47
C LEU A 28 14.96 1.34 -19.91
N GLU A 29 15.42 0.53 -20.85
CA GLU A 29 14.94 0.56 -22.23
C GLU A 29 13.46 0.12 -22.30
N PRO A 30 12.70 0.49 -23.34
CA PRO A 30 11.33 0.00 -23.52
C PRO A 30 11.23 -1.54 -23.45
N GLU A 31 12.16 -2.24 -24.10
CA GLU A 31 12.29 -3.71 -24.10
C GLU A 31 12.84 -4.29 -22.78
N GLY A 32 13.37 -3.44 -21.90
CA GLY A 32 13.96 -3.82 -20.61
C GLY A 32 12.93 -4.12 -19.50
N ARG A 33 11.63 -4.21 -19.87
CA ARG A 33 10.53 -4.51 -18.95
C ARG A 33 9.63 -5.58 -19.55
N LYS A 34 9.52 -6.75 -18.90
CA LYS A 34 8.65 -7.84 -19.36
C LYS A 34 7.77 -8.36 -18.23
N ALA A 35 6.52 -8.71 -18.55
CA ALA A 35 5.64 -9.38 -17.60
C ALA A 35 5.99 -10.86 -17.47
N PHE A 36 5.72 -11.47 -16.32
CA PHE A 36 5.92 -12.92 -16.14
C PHE A 36 5.11 -13.74 -17.13
N SER A 37 3.90 -13.30 -17.49
CA SER A 37 2.99 -14.01 -18.41
C SER A 37 3.49 -14.12 -19.85
N VAL A 38 4.39 -13.21 -20.27
CA VAL A 38 4.92 -13.13 -21.65
C VAL A 38 6.42 -13.41 -21.72
N LEU A 39 6.98 -13.97 -20.66
CA LEU A 39 8.41 -14.28 -20.62
C LEU A 39 8.69 -15.62 -21.32
N ASP A 40 9.70 -15.64 -22.19
CA ASP A 40 10.15 -16.84 -22.88
C ASP A 40 10.62 -17.92 -21.89
N GLU A 41 10.32 -19.18 -22.16
CA GLU A 41 10.73 -20.31 -21.30
C GLU A 41 12.23 -20.32 -20.98
N LYS A 42 13.07 -19.97 -21.98
CA LYS A 42 14.53 -19.88 -21.80
C LYS A 42 14.96 -18.87 -20.75
N LEU A 43 14.20 -17.79 -20.58
CA LEU A 43 14.45 -16.76 -19.58
C LEU A 43 13.83 -17.14 -18.23
N LEU A 44 12.67 -17.83 -18.26
CA LEU A 44 12.02 -18.34 -17.04
C LEU A 44 12.90 -19.33 -16.27
N VAL A 45 13.59 -20.23 -16.96
CA VAL A 45 14.48 -21.22 -16.35
C VAL A 45 15.64 -20.57 -15.59
N GLN A 46 16.07 -19.35 -15.96
CA GLN A 46 17.13 -18.61 -15.28
C GLN A 46 16.66 -17.92 -14.00
N ILE A 47 15.36 -17.80 -13.80
CA ILE A 47 14.76 -17.04 -12.72
C ILE A 47 14.20 -18.01 -11.67
N ASP A 48 14.61 -17.85 -10.42
CA ASP A 48 13.97 -18.52 -9.29
C ASP A 48 12.58 -17.95 -9.07
N PHE A 49 11.55 -18.69 -9.47
CA PHE A 49 10.16 -18.28 -9.37
C PHE A 49 9.72 -18.07 -7.91
N ASN A 50 10.12 -18.95 -6.98
CA ASN A 50 9.73 -18.83 -5.58
C ASN A 50 10.28 -17.54 -4.95
N LYS A 51 11.52 -17.18 -5.32
CA LYS A 51 12.12 -15.91 -4.90
C LYS A 51 11.44 -14.72 -5.57
N SER A 52 11.07 -14.86 -6.83
CA SER A 52 10.43 -13.79 -7.62
C SER A 52 9.02 -13.42 -7.14
N ARG A 53 8.33 -14.35 -6.50
CA ARG A 53 7.05 -14.04 -5.80
C ARG A 53 7.21 -13.00 -4.69
N ASN A 54 8.40 -12.91 -4.10
CA ASN A 54 8.68 -12.01 -2.98
C ASN A 54 9.63 -10.86 -3.35
N GLU A 55 10.47 -11.04 -4.35
CA GLU A 55 11.51 -10.08 -4.74
C GLU A 55 11.56 -9.95 -6.27
N ILE A 56 11.41 -8.72 -6.79
CA ILE A 56 11.43 -8.49 -8.23
C ILE A 56 12.78 -8.88 -8.85
N PRO A 57 12.82 -9.72 -9.91
CA PRO A 57 14.05 -10.10 -10.59
C PRO A 57 14.45 -9.10 -11.68
N LEU A 58 15.74 -8.81 -11.75
CA LEU A 58 16.41 -8.12 -12.86
C LEU A 58 17.41 -9.09 -13.49
N LEU A 59 17.12 -9.56 -14.69
CA LEU A 59 17.93 -10.49 -15.45
C LEU A 59 18.89 -9.72 -16.36
N ASP A 60 20.16 -10.06 -16.34
CA ASP A 60 21.16 -9.64 -17.32
C ASP A 60 21.24 -10.74 -18.39
N THR A 61 20.78 -10.46 -19.59
CA THR A 61 20.69 -11.43 -20.69
C THR A 61 22.05 -11.79 -21.30
N THR A 62 23.09 -11.02 -21.00
CA THR A 62 24.45 -11.28 -21.50
C THR A 62 25.19 -12.27 -20.59
N SER A 63 25.10 -12.05 -19.27
CA SER A 63 25.81 -12.87 -18.28
C SER A 63 24.95 -13.98 -17.66
N GLY A 64 23.64 -13.97 -17.89
CA GLY A 64 22.68 -14.87 -17.21
C GLY A 64 22.50 -14.57 -15.72
N LYS A 65 23.11 -13.51 -15.19
CA LYS A 65 23.02 -13.15 -13.76
C LYS A 65 21.69 -12.54 -13.44
N VAL A 66 21.05 -13.00 -12.35
CA VAL A 66 19.79 -12.44 -11.84
C VAL A 66 20.02 -11.75 -10.50
N LEU A 67 19.62 -10.46 -10.43
CA LEU A 67 19.56 -9.69 -9.19
C LEU A 67 18.10 -9.65 -8.71
N TYR A 68 17.90 -9.63 -7.38
CA TYR A 68 16.57 -9.66 -6.79
C TYR A 68 16.35 -8.50 -5.82
N GLY A 69 15.10 -8.02 -5.75
CA GLY A 69 14.63 -7.08 -4.76
C GLY A 69 15.43 -5.78 -4.75
N ILE A 70 15.98 -5.40 -3.58
CA ILE A 70 16.69 -4.12 -3.45
C ILE A 70 17.97 -4.06 -4.28
N ASP A 71 18.65 -5.20 -4.48
CA ASP A 71 19.85 -5.24 -5.31
C ASP A 71 19.52 -4.94 -6.79
N ALA A 72 18.37 -5.43 -7.28
CA ALA A 72 17.84 -5.09 -8.60
C ALA A 72 17.48 -3.61 -8.73
N LEU A 73 16.81 -3.05 -7.71
CA LEU A 73 16.43 -1.63 -7.71
C LEU A 73 17.64 -0.70 -7.67
N LEU A 74 18.63 -0.99 -6.82
CA LEU A 74 19.87 -0.21 -6.76
C LEU A 74 20.63 -0.24 -8.07
N GLU A 75 20.67 -1.38 -8.75
CA GLU A 75 21.29 -1.53 -10.08
C GLU A 75 20.59 -0.67 -11.14
N ILE A 76 19.26 -0.61 -11.12
CA ILE A 76 18.48 0.21 -12.06
C ILE A 76 18.69 1.71 -11.78
N LEU A 77 18.62 2.11 -10.52
CA LEU A 77 18.73 3.51 -10.12
C LEU A 77 20.12 4.09 -10.36
N ASP A 78 21.17 3.27 -10.21
CA ASP A 78 22.56 3.67 -10.41
C ASP A 78 22.86 4.20 -11.83
N LYS A 79 22.03 3.82 -12.81
CA LYS A 79 22.15 4.34 -14.19
C LYS A 79 22.07 5.86 -14.29
N LYS A 80 21.24 6.48 -13.46
CA LYS A 80 20.98 7.95 -13.52
C LYS A 80 21.29 8.70 -12.25
N ILE A 81 21.36 7.99 -11.12
CA ILE A 81 21.63 8.58 -9.82
C ILE A 81 22.99 8.06 -9.37
N PRO A 82 24.07 8.78 -9.69
CA PRO A 82 25.42 8.37 -9.31
C PRO A 82 25.51 8.22 -7.79
N PHE A 83 26.34 7.28 -7.35
CA PHE A 83 26.56 6.93 -5.93
C PHE A 83 25.40 6.23 -5.20
N ILE A 84 24.18 6.11 -5.78
CA ILE A 84 23.05 5.46 -5.08
C ILE A 84 23.35 4.00 -4.74
N LYS A 85 24.01 3.28 -5.67
CA LYS A 85 24.42 1.89 -5.48
C LYS A 85 25.51 1.78 -4.41
N SER A 86 26.48 2.68 -4.40
CA SER A 86 27.53 2.70 -3.38
C SER A 86 26.96 3.01 -2.00
N ALA A 87 26.13 4.06 -1.87
CA ALA A 87 25.46 4.40 -0.64
C ALA A 87 24.49 3.30 -0.17
N GLY A 88 23.70 2.74 -1.08
CA GLY A 88 22.75 1.66 -0.80
C GLY A 88 23.42 0.33 -0.41
N ASN A 89 24.70 0.11 -0.78
CA ASN A 89 25.46 -1.07 -0.41
C ASN A 89 26.21 -0.92 0.93
N LEU A 90 26.21 0.25 1.58
CA LEU A 90 26.69 0.38 2.95
C LEU A 90 25.92 -0.57 3.87
N LYS A 91 26.61 -1.34 4.70
CA LYS A 91 25.98 -2.40 5.52
C LYS A 91 24.71 -1.97 6.26
N PRO A 92 24.66 -0.83 7.03
CA PRO A 92 23.48 -0.42 7.74
C PRO A 92 22.35 0.03 6.79
N VAL A 93 22.69 0.75 5.71
CA VAL A 93 21.73 1.22 4.71
C VAL A 93 21.11 0.04 3.97
N LYS A 94 21.94 -0.89 3.50
CA LYS A 94 21.47 -2.09 2.80
C LYS A 94 20.57 -2.95 3.68
N TRP A 95 20.92 -3.11 4.95
CA TRP A 95 20.09 -3.84 5.91
C TRP A 95 18.72 -3.18 6.05
N PHE A 96 18.68 -1.87 6.24
CA PHE A 96 17.42 -1.10 6.35
C PHE A 96 16.59 -1.20 5.07
N LEU A 97 17.19 -0.93 3.90
CA LEU A 97 16.51 -1.00 2.61
C LEU A 97 15.93 -2.39 2.32
N LYS A 98 16.65 -3.46 2.67
CA LYS A 98 16.13 -4.83 2.55
C LYS A 98 14.91 -5.09 3.43
N LYS A 99 14.89 -4.56 4.66
CA LYS A 99 13.73 -4.67 5.56
C LYS A 99 12.53 -3.88 5.05
N LEU A 100 12.77 -2.64 4.60
CA LEU A 100 11.74 -1.79 4.02
C LEU A 100 11.16 -2.38 2.73
N TYR A 101 12.01 -2.87 1.83
CA TYR A 101 11.58 -3.56 0.62
C TYR A 101 10.68 -4.75 0.94
N LYS A 102 11.11 -5.62 1.87
CA LYS A 102 10.32 -6.79 2.29
C LYS A 102 9.01 -6.38 2.96
N LEU A 103 9.00 -5.31 3.74
CA LEU A 103 7.79 -4.77 4.34
C LEU A 103 6.75 -4.43 3.27
N VAL A 104 7.13 -3.74 2.21
CA VAL A 104 6.23 -3.38 1.10
C VAL A 104 5.88 -4.62 0.27
N SER A 105 6.87 -5.43 -0.10
CA SER A 105 6.68 -6.59 -0.98
C SER A 105 5.72 -7.64 -0.40
N TYR A 106 5.91 -8.05 0.86
CA TYR A 106 5.00 -9.01 1.52
C TYR A 106 3.59 -8.45 1.77
N ASN A 107 3.42 -7.13 1.73
CA ASN A 107 2.14 -6.47 1.96
C ASN A 107 1.50 -5.90 0.68
N ARG A 108 2.11 -6.08 -0.50
CA ARG A 108 1.64 -5.47 -1.74
C ARG A 108 0.18 -5.80 -2.09
N LYS A 109 -0.30 -7.00 -1.77
CA LYS A 109 -1.70 -7.41 -1.96
C LYS A 109 -2.67 -6.68 -1.01
N VAL A 110 -2.23 -6.32 0.19
CA VAL A 110 -3.01 -5.44 1.09
C VAL A 110 -2.97 -4.00 0.61
N ILE A 111 -1.82 -3.52 0.15
CA ILE A 111 -1.67 -2.15 -0.34
C ILE A 111 -2.64 -1.91 -1.50
N VAL A 112 -2.66 -2.79 -2.50
CA VAL A 112 -3.43 -2.55 -3.74
C VAL A 112 -4.81 -3.21 -3.74
N ALA A 113 -5.01 -4.33 -3.05
CA ALA A 113 -6.28 -5.08 -2.98
C ALA A 113 -6.91 -5.34 -4.38
N LYS A 114 -6.17 -5.97 -5.29
CA LYS A 114 -6.65 -6.38 -6.62
C LYS A 114 -6.53 -7.89 -6.77
N LYS A 115 -7.59 -8.55 -7.22
CA LYS A 115 -7.59 -9.97 -7.56
C LYS A 115 -6.78 -10.21 -8.84
N CYS A 116 -6.14 -11.39 -8.93
CA CYS A 116 -5.49 -11.83 -10.15
C CYS A 116 -6.55 -12.17 -11.20
N SER A 117 -6.23 -11.97 -12.47
CA SER A 117 -7.08 -12.39 -13.58
C SER A 117 -7.13 -13.93 -13.64
N ALA A 118 -8.26 -14.49 -14.06
CA ALA A 118 -8.37 -15.93 -14.25
C ALA A 118 -7.34 -16.41 -15.31
N GLY A 119 -6.64 -17.51 -15.01
CA GLY A 119 -5.62 -18.08 -15.90
C GLY A 119 -4.25 -17.40 -15.88
N SER A 120 -4.07 -16.34 -15.08
CA SER A 120 -2.77 -15.68 -14.93
C SER A 120 -1.88 -16.35 -13.88
N ILE A 121 -0.56 -16.18 -14.03
CA ILE A 121 0.41 -16.65 -13.03
C ILE A 121 0.20 -15.89 -11.72
N ASP A 122 -0.09 -16.61 -10.64
CA ASP A 122 -0.22 -15.98 -9.32
C ASP A 122 1.16 -15.75 -8.70
N CYS A 123 1.63 -14.51 -8.81
CA CYS A 123 2.84 -14.04 -8.15
C CYS A 123 2.56 -13.47 -6.74
N ALA A 124 1.44 -13.84 -6.11
CA ALA A 124 1.14 -13.38 -4.75
C ALA A 124 2.26 -13.78 -3.78
N PRO A 125 2.75 -12.84 -2.95
CA PRO A 125 3.74 -13.15 -1.95
C PRO A 125 3.15 -14.07 -0.88
N ASP A 126 3.98 -14.94 -0.31
CA ASP A 126 3.60 -15.75 0.84
C ASP A 126 3.26 -14.87 2.03
N ILE A 127 2.29 -15.31 2.85
CA ILE A 127 1.94 -14.57 4.06
C ILE A 127 3.07 -14.68 5.07
N ASN A 128 3.75 -13.57 5.29
CA ASN A 128 4.77 -13.45 6.33
C ASN A 128 4.20 -12.66 7.52
N TYR A 129 3.85 -13.37 8.59
CA TYR A 129 3.21 -12.77 9.77
C TYR A 129 4.05 -11.65 10.41
N ARG A 130 5.39 -11.80 10.47
CA ARG A 130 6.27 -10.77 11.04
C ARG A 130 6.18 -9.46 10.26
N TYR A 131 6.28 -9.52 8.93
CA TYR A 131 6.14 -8.34 8.08
C TYR A 131 4.70 -7.82 8.02
N ARG A 132 3.70 -8.69 8.18
CA ARG A 132 2.30 -8.27 8.26
C ARG A 132 2.04 -7.49 9.55
N PHE A 133 2.47 -7.98 10.71
CA PHE A 133 2.33 -7.24 11.97
C PHE A 133 3.14 -5.95 11.99
N ALA A 134 4.37 -5.96 11.48
CA ALA A 134 5.18 -4.74 11.35
C ALA A 134 4.49 -3.69 10.45
N PHE A 135 3.86 -4.13 9.36
CA PHE A 135 3.09 -3.26 8.47
C PHE A 135 1.85 -2.68 9.16
N LEU A 136 1.08 -3.51 9.87
CA LEU A 136 -0.07 -3.05 10.64
C LEU A 136 0.33 -2.01 11.69
N ALA A 137 1.40 -2.27 12.44
CA ALA A 137 1.92 -1.33 13.44
C ALA A 137 2.41 -0.03 12.80
N ALA A 138 3.16 -0.09 11.70
CA ALA A 138 3.65 1.09 10.99
C ALA A 138 2.50 1.96 10.46
N CYS A 139 1.50 1.35 9.81
CA CYS A 139 0.32 2.08 9.33
C CYS A 139 -0.48 2.67 10.50
N LEU A 140 -0.69 1.92 11.59
CA LEU A 140 -1.39 2.43 12.77
C LEU A 140 -0.67 3.64 13.38
N LEU A 141 0.65 3.57 13.53
CA LEU A 141 1.46 4.70 14.01
C LEU A 141 1.31 5.91 13.10
N VAL A 142 1.48 5.74 11.78
CA VAL A 142 1.32 6.83 10.81
C VAL A 142 -0.09 7.41 10.90
N ASN A 143 -1.13 6.59 10.92
CA ASN A 143 -2.52 7.04 11.00
C ASN A 143 -2.75 7.85 12.29
N THR A 144 -2.27 7.37 13.44
CA THR A 144 -2.43 8.06 14.73
C THR A 144 -1.70 9.41 14.77
N PHE A 145 -0.43 9.45 14.31
CA PHE A 145 0.34 10.69 14.30
C PHE A 145 -0.21 11.73 13.33
N MET A 146 -0.73 11.29 12.18
CA MET A 146 -1.29 12.19 11.17
C MET A 146 -2.62 12.81 11.57
N LEU A 147 -3.31 12.27 12.59
CA LEU A 147 -4.52 12.91 13.12
C LEU A 147 -4.24 14.30 13.71
N PHE A 148 -3.04 14.54 14.27
CA PHE A 148 -2.68 15.86 14.83
C PHE A 148 -2.67 16.97 13.77
N PRO A 149 -1.87 16.89 12.69
CA PRO A 149 -1.87 17.93 11.67
C PRO A 149 -3.22 18.00 10.92
N ILE A 150 -3.93 16.88 10.72
CA ILE A 150 -5.25 16.88 10.11
C ILE A 150 -6.25 17.66 10.99
N HIS A 151 -6.28 17.39 12.29
CA HIS A 151 -7.11 18.14 13.22
C HIS A 151 -6.76 19.62 13.18
N TYR A 152 -5.49 19.98 13.38
CA TYR A 152 -5.05 21.37 13.51
C TYR A 152 -5.22 22.19 12.22
N LEU A 153 -4.91 21.62 11.05
CA LEU A 153 -4.89 22.36 9.79
C LEU A 153 -6.21 22.28 9.02
N ILE A 154 -7.05 21.29 9.28
CA ILE A 154 -8.33 21.10 8.57
C ILE A 154 -9.49 21.23 9.55
N PHE A 155 -9.67 20.26 10.43
CA PHE A 155 -10.92 20.14 11.20
C PHE A 155 -11.16 21.31 12.14
N SER A 156 -10.18 21.75 12.93
CA SER A 156 -10.34 22.87 13.87
C SER A 156 -10.64 24.23 13.21
N ARG A 157 -10.52 24.33 11.90
CA ARG A 157 -10.80 25.53 11.12
C ARG A 157 -12.19 25.51 10.48
N LEU A 158 -12.90 24.39 10.55
CA LEU A 158 -14.26 24.27 10.04
C LEU A 158 -15.24 24.80 11.08
N SER A 159 -16.14 25.68 10.69
CA SER A 159 -17.10 26.35 11.58
C SER A 159 -18.07 25.40 12.27
N TYR A 160 -18.34 24.26 11.64
CA TYR A 160 -19.25 23.21 12.13
C TYR A 160 -18.54 22.07 12.88
N TYR A 161 -17.21 22.13 13.08
CA TYR A 161 -16.46 21.06 13.73
C TYR A 161 -16.07 21.46 15.16
N HIS A 162 -16.52 20.67 16.14
CA HIS A 162 -16.37 21.00 17.56
C HIS A 162 -15.56 19.98 18.37
N LEU A 163 -15.06 18.91 17.72
CA LEU A 163 -14.31 17.87 18.42
C LEU A 163 -12.90 18.34 18.81
N SER A 164 -12.48 18.01 20.02
CA SER A 164 -11.10 18.16 20.45
C SER A 164 -10.19 17.08 19.82
N THR A 165 -8.88 17.34 19.79
CA THR A 165 -7.91 16.35 19.32
C THR A 165 -7.99 15.05 20.12
N SER A 166 -8.23 15.12 21.44
CA SER A 166 -8.38 13.92 22.28
C SER A 166 -9.63 13.12 21.94
N MET A 167 -10.75 13.77 21.64
CA MET A 167 -11.96 13.08 21.18
C MET A 167 -11.76 12.38 19.84
N LEU A 168 -11.11 13.05 18.89
CA LEU A 168 -10.79 12.45 17.59
C LEU A 168 -9.89 11.21 17.75
N GLN A 169 -8.86 11.29 18.60
CA GLN A 169 -7.99 10.16 18.89
C GLN A 169 -8.72 9.01 19.60
N THR A 170 -9.55 9.32 20.60
CA THR A 170 -10.34 8.31 21.30
C THR A 170 -11.27 7.59 20.32
N THR A 171 -11.93 8.31 19.43
CA THR A 171 -12.79 7.73 18.41
C THR A 171 -12.00 6.86 17.43
N HIS A 172 -10.82 7.32 17.01
CA HIS A 172 -9.92 6.51 16.18
C HIS A 172 -9.55 5.18 16.87
N PHE A 173 -9.10 5.22 18.12
CA PHE A 173 -8.76 4.00 18.87
C PHE A 173 -9.97 3.11 19.13
N SER A 174 -11.15 3.67 19.35
CA SER A 174 -12.40 2.91 19.48
C SER A 174 -12.70 2.12 18.21
N LEU A 175 -12.51 2.73 17.01
CA LEU A 175 -12.64 2.02 15.73
C LEU A 175 -11.57 0.93 15.56
N VAL A 176 -10.34 1.17 15.97
CA VAL A 176 -9.27 0.16 15.93
C VAL A 176 -9.65 -1.04 16.81
N ILE A 177 -10.09 -0.79 18.04
CA ILE A 177 -10.53 -1.83 18.98
C ILE A 177 -11.73 -2.61 18.42
N ALA A 178 -12.75 -1.93 17.92
CA ALA A 178 -13.91 -2.55 17.29
C ALA A 178 -13.50 -3.48 16.13
N ASN A 179 -12.60 -3.03 15.26
CA ASN A 179 -12.08 -3.87 14.18
C ASN A 179 -11.25 -5.06 14.69
N CYS A 180 -10.48 -4.89 15.76
CA CYS A 180 -9.79 -6.01 16.40
C CYS A 180 -10.79 -7.03 16.98
N MET A 181 -11.87 -6.58 17.63
CA MET A 181 -12.94 -7.45 18.13
C MET A 181 -13.64 -8.23 17.00
N LEU A 182 -13.98 -7.56 15.90
CA LEU A 182 -14.55 -8.20 14.72
C LEU A 182 -13.60 -9.23 14.10
N ALA A 183 -12.29 -9.00 14.17
CA ALA A 183 -11.30 -9.93 13.66
C ALA A 183 -11.31 -11.28 14.38
N PHE A 184 -11.74 -11.37 15.63
CA PHE A 184 -11.89 -12.65 16.34
C PHE A 184 -12.96 -13.57 15.74
N CYS A 185 -13.89 -13.04 14.94
CA CYS A 185 -14.89 -13.84 14.23
C CYS A 185 -14.30 -14.60 13.02
N PHE A 186 -13.04 -14.39 12.70
CA PHE A 186 -12.36 -15.00 11.54
C PHE A 186 -11.31 -16.03 11.96
N THR A 187 -10.92 -16.89 11.01
CA THR A 187 -9.69 -17.67 11.15
C THR A 187 -8.47 -16.74 11.20
N LYS A 188 -7.39 -17.15 11.85
CA LYS A 188 -6.16 -16.34 12.02
C LYS A 188 -5.68 -15.66 10.73
N GLN A 189 -5.63 -16.40 9.63
CA GLN A 189 -5.20 -15.86 8.34
C GLN A 189 -6.18 -14.79 7.83
N LYS A 190 -7.48 -15.06 7.91
CA LYS A 190 -8.53 -14.13 7.46
C LYS A 190 -8.62 -12.90 8.36
N ALA A 191 -8.43 -13.05 9.67
CA ALA A 191 -8.39 -11.96 10.63
C ALA A 191 -7.28 -10.94 10.27
N ILE A 192 -6.08 -11.44 10.01
CA ILE A 192 -4.92 -10.60 9.65
C ILE A 192 -5.11 -9.95 8.26
N GLU A 193 -5.76 -10.65 7.32
CA GLU A 193 -6.12 -10.06 6.03
C GLU A 193 -7.13 -8.93 6.23
N TYR A 194 -8.20 -9.15 7.00
CA TYR A 194 -9.21 -8.15 7.33
C TYR A 194 -8.58 -6.90 7.97
N LEU A 195 -7.81 -7.08 9.05
CA LEU A 195 -7.13 -5.96 9.73
C LEU A 195 -6.18 -5.21 8.79
N GLY A 196 -5.49 -5.94 7.91
CA GLY A 196 -4.65 -5.33 6.87
C GLY A 196 -5.44 -4.41 5.96
N GLN A 197 -6.60 -4.88 5.46
CA GLN A 197 -7.43 -4.10 4.54
C GLN A 197 -8.02 -2.86 5.21
N VAL A 198 -8.52 -2.97 6.44
CA VAL A 198 -9.10 -1.83 7.18
C VAL A 198 -8.02 -0.80 7.54
N ASN A 199 -6.86 -1.25 8.02
CA ASN A 199 -5.76 -0.35 8.38
C ASN A 199 -5.19 0.37 7.14
N MET A 200 -5.07 -0.36 6.01
CA MET A 200 -4.65 0.26 4.74
C MET A 200 -5.68 1.24 4.20
N LEU A 201 -6.98 1.01 4.42
CA LEU A 201 -8.02 1.99 4.09
C LEU A 201 -7.77 3.31 4.84
N ALA A 202 -7.57 3.25 6.16
CA ALA A 202 -7.26 4.43 6.97
C ALA A 202 -6.01 5.16 6.45
N THR A 203 -4.93 4.41 6.16
CA THR A 203 -3.70 4.98 5.57
C THR A 203 -3.97 5.62 4.21
N THR A 204 -4.81 5.03 3.37
CA THR A 204 -5.19 5.60 2.07
C THR A 204 -5.92 6.92 2.24
N VAL A 205 -6.83 7.01 3.22
CA VAL A 205 -7.54 8.26 3.55
C VAL A 205 -6.56 9.36 3.98
N ILE A 206 -5.61 9.03 4.86
CA ILE A 206 -4.56 9.96 5.27
C ILE A 206 -3.76 10.48 4.06
N LEU A 207 -3.36 9.58 3.16
CA LEU A 207 -2.63 9.96 1.94
C LEU A 207 -3.46 10.86 1.01
N LEU A 208 -4.77 10.61 0.91
CA LEU A 208 -5.68 11.46 0.14
C LEU A 208 -5.89 12.84 0.77
N LEU A 209 -5.79 12.95 2.10
CA LEU A 209 -5.86 14.24 2.81
C LEU A 209 -4.57 15.06 2.68
N MET A 210 -3.43 14.48 2.30
CA MET A 210 -2.16 15.18 2.19
C MET A 210 -2.20 16.41 1.26
N PRO A 211 -2.76 16.34 0.03
CA PRO A 211 -2.88 17.54 -0.82
C PRO A 211 -3.69 18.65 -0.17
N LEU A 212 -4.79 18.29 0.53
CA LEU A 212 -5.60 19.26 1.25
C LEU A 212 -4.80 19.89 2.40
N LEU A 213 -4.07 19.10 3.20
CA LEU A 213 -3.19 19.62 4.25
C LEU A 213 -2.19 20.63 3.69
N PHE A 214 -1.57 20.33 2.55
CA PHE A 214 -0.60 21.21 1.91
C PHE A 214 -1.23 22.53 1.47
N VAL A 215 -2.41 22.49 0.85
CA VAL A 215 -3.14 23.71 0.44
C VAL A 215 -3.54 24.54 1.66
N GLN A 216 -4.04 23.88 2.72
CA GLN A 216 -4.51 24.54 3.95
C GLN A 216 -3.38 25.20 4.77
N LEU A 217 -2.12 24.85 4.54
CA LEU A 217 -0.98 25.56 5.14
C LEU A 217 -0.87 27.00 4.64
N PHE A 218 -1.22 27.27 3.38
CA PHE A 218 -1.06 28.59 2.75
C PHE A 218 -2.37 29.37 2.66
N TYR A 219 -3.48 28.67 2.39
CA TYR A 219 -4.78 29.28 2.19
C TYR A 219 -5.88 28.37 2.68
N PHE A 220 -6.71 28.85 3.60
CA PHE A 220 -7.86 28.11 4.11
C PHE A 220 -9.14 28.60 3.45
N GLU A 221 -9.87 27.70 2.80
CA GLU A 221 -11.21 27.92 2.31
C GLU A 221 -12.12 26.78 2.78
N GLU A 222 -13.11 27.14 3.61
CA GLU A 222 -13.98 26.16 4.28
C GLU A 222 -14.85 25.38 3.29
N ILE A 223 -15.41 26.05 2.27
CA ILE A 223 -16.28 25.41 1.28
C ILE A 223 -15.49 24.35 0.49
N PHE A 224 -14.30 24.70 0.02
CA PHE A 224 -13.44 23.77 -0.70
C PHE A 224 -13.05 22.58 0.19
N ALA A 225 -12.64 22.83 1.44
CA ALA A 225 -12.31 21.77 2.39
C ALA A 225 -13.51 20.84 2.64
N SER A 226 -14.72 21.39 2.82
CA SER A 226 -15.95 20.62 3.05
C SER A 226 -16.31 19.75 1.87
N ILE A 227 -16.29 20.27 0.66
CA ILE A 227 -16.53 19.48 -0.57
C ILE A 227 -15.53 18.34 -0.70
N PHE A 228 -14.26 18.62 -0.44
CA PHE A 228 -13.19 17.61 -0.51
C PHE A 228 -13.38 16.49 0.54
N LEU A 229 -13.76 16.86 1.78
CA LEU A 229 -14.04 15.89 2.85
C LEU A 229 -15.26 15.03 2.54
N ILE A 230 -16.34 15.58 1.96
CA ILE A 230 -17.49 14.81 1.50
C ILE A 230 -17.08 13.82 0.41
N ALA A 231 -16.27 14.24 -0.56
CA ALA A 231 -15.76 13.34 -1.58
C ALA A 231 -14.93 12.18 -1.00
N ILE A 232 -14.09 12.46 0.01
CA ILE A 232 -13.34 11.44 0.74
C ILE A 232 -14.28 10.51 1.52
N ALA A 233 -15.32 11.02 2.17
CA ALA A 233 -16.28 10.17 2.88
C ALA A 233 -16.98 9.19 1.94
N ILE A 234 -17.41 9.63 0.76
CA ILE A 234 -17.97 8.75 -0.27
C ILE A 234 -16.93 7.72 -0.76
N PHE A 235 -15.68 8.15 -0.95
CA PHE A 235 -14.59 7.26 -1.32
C PHE A 235 -14.35 6.18 -0.26
N ILE A 236 -14.32 6.53 1.03
CA ILE A 236 -14.12 5.60 2.14
C ILE A 236 -15.14 4.46 2.07
N LEU A 237 -16.43 4.78 1.92
CA LEU A 237 -17.49 3.79 1.88
C LEU A 237 -17.35 2.83 0.68
N LYS A 238 -17.08 3.36 -0.51
CA LYS A 238 -16.86 2.56 -1.73
C LYS A 238 -15.60 1.68 -1.62
N GLU A 239 -14.51 2.26 -1.16
CA GLU A 239 -13.22 1.57 -1.04
C GLU A 239 -13.25 0.50 0.05
N TYR A 240 -13.97 0.73 1.15
CA TYR A 240 -14.21 -0.29 2.18
C TYR A 240 -14.90 -1.52 1.58
N LEU A 241 -16.01 -1.35 0.86
CA LEU A 241 -16.73 -2.45 0.22
C LEU A 241 -15.85 -3.19 -0.78
N ARG A 242 -15.10 -2.48 -1.62
CA ARG A 242 -14.16 -3.06 -2.59
C ARG A 242 -13.08 -3.92 -1.90
N ARG A 243 -12.53 -3.45 -0.79
CA ARG A 243 -11.51 -4.17 0.00
C ARG A 243 -12.09 -5.41 0.70
N MET A 244 -13.32 -5.32 1.20
CA MET A 244 -14.03 -6.46 1.79
C MET A 244 -14.38 -7.53 0.74
N GLU A 245 -14.73 -7.11 -0.47
CA GLU A 245 -14.92 -8.01 -1.60
C GLU A 245 -13.62 -8.69 -2.02
N TYR A 246 -12.53 -7.93 -2.14
CA TYR A 246 -11.20 -8.47 -2.41
C TYR A 246 -10.80 -9.54 -1.39
N ALA A 247 -10.96 -9.25 -0.11
CA ALA A 247 -10.65 -10.17 0.98
C ALA A 247 -11.59 -11.39 1.04
N GLY A 248 -12.65 -11.46 0.20
CA GLY A 248 -13.66 -12.51 0.25
C GLY A 248 -14.49 -12.53 1.53
N ILE A 249 -14.59 -11.39 2.19
CA ILE A 249 -15.36 -11.20 3.44
C ILE A 249 -16.79 -10.80 3.12
N LEU A 250 -16.97 -9.95 2.10
CA LEU A 250 -18.29 -9.45 1.71
C LEU A 250 -19.29 -10.58 1.38
N ALA A 251 -18.82 -11.63 0.69
CA ALA A 251 -19.68 -12.75 0.32
C ALA A 251 -20.09 -13.63 1.50
N LYS A 252 -19.15 -13.92 2.44
CA LYS A 252 -19.33 -14.91 3.50
C LYS A 252 -19.75 -14.31 4.84
N TYR A 253 -19.38 -13.09 5.15
CA TYR A 253 -19.56 -12.44 6.45
C TYR A 253 -20.26 -11.08 6.31
N LYS A 254 -21.38 -11.05 5.57
CA LYS A 254 -22.15 -9.82 5.27
C LYS A 254 -22.47 -9.00 6.53
N TRP A 255 -22.84 -9.69 7.62
CA TRP A 255 -23.19 -9.01 8.87
C TRP A 255 -22.02 -8.22 9.49
N ILE A 256 -20.78 -8.75 9.41
CA ILE A 256 -19.57 -8.03 9.89
C ILE A 256 -19.33 -6.80 9.04
N VAL A 257 -19.46 -6.94 7.71
CA VAL A 257 -19.29 -5.83 6.79
C VAL A 257 -20.33 -4.75 7.06
N SER A 258 -21.61 -5.14 7.26
CA SER A 258 -22.69 -4.20 7.57
C SER A 258 -22.47 -3.52 8.92
N LEU A 259 -22.07 -4.24 9.95
CA LEU A 259 -21.79 -3.68 11.28
C LEU A 259 -20.63 -2.70 11.24
N ASN A 260 -19.52 -3.06 10.58
CA ASN A 260 -18.38 -2.14 10.48
C ASN A 260 -18.70 -0.93 9.59
N LEU A 261 -19.46 -1.11 8.51
CA LEU A 261 -19.93 0.00 7.69
C LEU A 261 -20.81 0.96 8.49
N PHE A 262 -21.69 0.43 9.33
CA PHE A 262 -22.51 1.22 10.25
C PHE A 262 -21.65 2.02 11.25
N CYS A 263 -20.67 1.36 11.90
CA CYS A 263 -19.71 2.05 12.79
C CYS A 263 -18.92 3.14 12.06
N LEU A 264 -18.48 2.87 10.83
CA LEU A 264 -17.77 3.84 10.00
C LEU A 264 -18.64 5.02 9.61
N THR A 265 -19.90 4.76 9.27
CA THR A 265 -20.89 5.82 8.97
C THR A 265 -21.19 6.68 10.19
N LEU A 266 -21.37 6.07 11.36
CA LEU A 266 -21.54 6.80 12.62
C LEU A 266 -20.31 7.65 12.95
N PHE A 267 -19.11 7.13 12.71
CA PHE A 267 -17.87 7.88 12.90
C PHE A 267 -17.83 9.11 11.97
N LEU A 268 -18.16 8.94 10.69
CA LEU A 268 -18.19 10.05 9.74
C LEU A 268 -19.25 11.08 10.13
N LEU A 269 -20.46 10.65 10.52
CA LEU A 269 -21.49 11.56 11.00
C LEU A 269 -21.05 12.32 12.27
N PHE A 270 -20.39 11.62 13.20
CA PHE A 270 -19.84 12.24 14.42
C PHE A 270 -18.77 13.28 14.12
N LEU A 271 -17.99 13.11 13.07
CA LEU A 271 -16.98 14.10 12.65
C LEU A 271 -17.62 15.40 12.11
N PHE A 272 -18.85 15.32 11.59
CA PHE A 272 -19.52 16.43 10.93
C PHE A 272 -20.69 17.01 11.75
N HIS A 273 -20.91 16.54 12.96
CA HIS A 273 -21.93 17.02 13.88
C HIS A 273 -21.32 17.76 15.06
#